data_59b859ef7fa072dfdb8d4aff580a74ac
#
_entry.id   59b859ef7fa072dfdb8d4aff580a74ac
#
_cell.length_a   1.000
_cell.length_b   1.000
_cell.length_c   1.000
_cell.angle_alpha   90.00
_cell.angle_beta   90.00
_cell.angle_gamma   90.00
#
_symmetry.space_group_name_H-M   'P 1'
#
loop_
_entity.id
_entity.type
_entity.pdbx_description
1 polymer ?
#
loop_
_entity_poly.entity_id
_entity_poly.type
_entity_poly.pdbx_seq_one_letter_code
_entity_poly.pdbx_strand_id
1 'polypeptide(L)'
;MLNDLFWIVPVCAIIALLFARIFFKGMMKESEGTDTMKRIAGHVRKGAMAYLRQQYRVVALVFLVLCAFFAWMAYGPRLQNPWVWFAFLTGGFFSGLAGYIGMKTATYASARTANAARRSLNDGLKVAFRSGAVMGLVVVGLALLDISLWWLLLDYFVEEATATEKAIVITTTMLTFGMGASTQALFARVGGGIFTKAADVGADLVGKVEAGIPEDDPRNPATIADNVGDNVGDVAGMGADLYESYCGSILATAALGAAAFRAEPDAQFNAILAPMLIAAFGVILSLLGIFLVKTKEGASQQQLLRALDRGINVSSLLIVGASFLVIHLLGLSYWICGSVIVGLATGII
;
A
#
# COMPACT_ATOMS: atom_id res chain seq x y z
N MET A 1 23.89 -16.41 -4.44
CA MET A 1 22.53 -16.53 -4.99
C MET A 1 21.99 -15.23 -5.65
N LEU A 2 22.63 -14.10 -5.48
CA LEU A 2 22.17 -12.84 -6.07
C LEU A 2 22.46 -12.80 -7.58
N ASN A 3 21.40 -12.78 -8.39
CA ASN A 3 21.46 -12.47 -9.82
C ASN A 3 21.47 -10.93 -9.97
N ASP A 4 22.19 -10.40 -10.96
CA ASP A 4 22.24 -8.95 -11.23
C ASP A 4 20.82 -8.33 -11.40
N LEU A 5 19.86 -9.13 -11.90
CA LEU A 5 18.45 -8.72 -12.04
C LEU A 5 17.77 -8.42 -10.69
N PHE A 6 18.21 -8.98 -9.58
CA PHE A 6 17.63 -8.69 -8.26
C PHE A 6 17.71 -7.20 -7.92
N TRP A 7 18.81 -6.53 -8.29
CA TRP A 7 19.02 -5.12 -7.96
C TRP A 7 18.01 -4.16 -8.61
N ILE A 8 17.30 -4.62 -9.64
CA ILE A 8 16.19 -3.86 -10.24
C ILE A 8 15.09 -3.61 -9.19
N VAL A 9 14.82 -4.56 -8.29
CA VAL A 9 13.74 -4.49 -7.31
C VAL A 9 13.93 -3.33 -6.32
N PRO A 10 15.05 -3.24 -5.56
CA PRO A 10 15.26 -2.13 -4.64
C PRO A 10 15.43 -0.78 -5.37
N VAL A 11 15.98 -0.77 -6.58
CA VAL A 11 16.07 0.47 -7.39
C VAL A 11 14.68 0.99 -7.75
N CYS A 12 13.77 0.13 -8.22
CA CYS A 12 12.39 0.51 -8.51
C CYS A 12 11.63 0.94 -7.25
N ALA A 13 11.88 0.31 -6.10
CA ALA A 13 11.34 0.72 -4.81
C ALA A 13 11.75 2.17 -4.45
N ILE A 14 13.02 2.50 -4.59
CA ILE A 14 13.56 3.84 -4.34
C ILE A 14 12.94 4.85 -5.33
N ILE A 15 12.83 4.50 -6.61
CA ILE A 15 12.19 5.35 -7.62
C ILE A 15 10.74 5.64 -7.22
N ALA A 16 9.96 4.63 -6.81
CA ALA A 16 8.58 4.82 -6.34
C ALA A 16 8.50 5.85 -5.20
N LEU A 17 9.35 5.70 -4.18
CA LEU A 17 9.37 6.60 -3.02
C LEU A 17 9.83 8.01 -3.39
N LEU A 18 10.77 8.17 -4.32
CA LEU A 18 11.19 9.47 -4.83
C LEU A 18 10.04 10.18 -5.59
N PHE A 19 9.33 9.47 -6.46
CA PHE A 19 8.16 10.03 -7.15
C PHE A 19 7.01 10.33 -6.19
N ALA A 20 6.75 9.50 -5.17
CA ALA A 20 5.81 9.81 -4.11
C ALA A 20 6.15 11.15 -3.43
N ARG A 21 7.43 11.38 -3.10
CA ARG A 21 7.89 12.66 -2.53
C ARG A 21 7.72 13.84 -3.49
N ILE A 22 7.98 13.64 -4.79
CA ILE A 22 7.81 14.69 -5.82
C ILE A 22 6.32 15.06 -5.93
N PHE A 23 5.42 14.08 -6.02
CA PHE A 23 3.98 14.32 -6.10
C PHE A 23 3.44 14.96 -4.82
N PHE A 24 3.89 14.52 -3.65
CA PHE A 24 3.53 15.15 -2.37
C PHE A 24 3.96 16.63 -2.34
N LYS A 25 5.21 16.94 -2.69
CA LYS A 25 5.68 18.33 -2.79
C LYS A 25 4.90 19.15 -3.81
N GLY A 26 4.54 18.53 -4.95
CA GLY A 26 3.71 19.17 -5.99
C GLY A 26 2.31 19.50 -5.47
N MET A 27 1.67 18.59 -4.76
CA MET A 27 0.37 18.80 -4.12
C MET A 27 0.43 19.88 -3.04
N MET A 28 1.49 19.90 -2.22
CA MET A 28 1.66 20.88 -1.14
C MET A 28 1.86 22.32 -1.62
N LYS A 29 2.16 22.55 -2.90
CA LYS A 29 2.23 23.90 -3.49
C LYS A 29 0.85 24.52 -3.70
N GLU A 30 -0.21 23.73 -3.77
CA GLU A 30 -1.57 24.20 -3.91
C GLU A 30 -2.06 24.84 -2.60
N SER A 31 -2.84 25.90 -2.71
CA SER A 31 -3.41 26.62 -1.55
C SER A 31 -4.51 25.80 -0.88
N GLU A 32 -4.57 25.84 0.44
CA GLU A 32 -5.69 25.28 1.22
C GLU A 32 -6.99 26.12 1.13
N GLY A 33 -6.93 27.28 0.48
CA GLY A 33 -8.08 28.16 0.31
C GLY A 33 -8.23 29.19 1.41
N THR A 34 -9.49 29.47 1.80
CA THR A 34 -9.83 30.49 2.79
C THR A 34 -9.37 30.12 4.20
N ASP A 35 -9.35 31.10 5.11
CA ASP A 35 -8.94 30.85 6.50
C ASP A 35 -9.92 29.89 7.22
N THR A 36 -11.21 29.92 6.84
CA THR A 36 -12.20 28.93 7.30
C THR A 36 -11.84 27.53 6.84
N MET A 37 -11.49 27.33 5.56
CA MET A 37 -11.06 26.03 5.03
C MET A 37 -9.82 25.51 5.75
N LYS A 38 -8.81 26.37 5.97
CA LYS A 38 -7.61 26.03 6.72
C LYS A 38 -7.90 25.60 8.15
N ARG A 39 -8.83 26.32 8.82
CA ARG A 39 -9.25 26.01 10.19
C ARG A 39 -9.93 24.63 10.27
N ILE A 40 -10.90 24.37 9.40
CA ILE A 40 -11.60 23.07 9.35
C ILE A 40 -10.62 21.94 9.04
N ALA A 41 -9.80 22.08 8.01
CA ALA A 41 -8.75 21.10 7.68
C ALA A 41 -7.79 20.86 8.86
N GLY A 42 -7.49 21.89 9.65
CA GLY A 42 -6.71 21.79 10.87
C GLY A 42 -7.38 20.91 11.93
N HIS A 43 -8.69 21.02 12.10
CA HIS A 43 -9.45 20.16 13.02
C HIS A 43 -9.50 18.70 12.54
N VAL A 44 -9.74 18.48 11.25
CA VAL A 44 -9.71 17.13 10.64
C VAL A 44 -8.34 16.48 10.86
N ARG A 45 -7.24 17.19 10.58
CA ARG A 45 -5.87 16.68 10.82
C ARG A 45 -5.62 16.33 12.28
N LYS A 46 -6.08 17.17 13.22
CA LYS A 46 -5.94 16.88 14.67
C LYS A 46 -6.70 15.62 15.06
N GLY A 47 -7.94 15.47 14.61
CA GLY A 47 -8.77 14.29 14.87
C GLY A 47 -8.15 13.02 14.31
N ALA A 48 -7.74 13.06 13.03
CA ALA A 48 -7.08 11.96 12.34
C ALA A 48 -5.80 11.50 13.06
N MET A 49 -4.94 12.44 13.46
CA MET A 49 -3.72 12.11 14.19
C MET A 49 -3.97 11.62 15.63
N ALA A 50 -5.02 12.10 16.30
CA ALA A 50 -5.42 11.60 17.60
C ALA A 50 -5.89 10.14 17.53
N TYR A 51 -6.70 9.81 16.53
CA TYR A 51 -7.13 8.44 16.27
C TYR A 51 -5.93 7.51 16.03
N LEU A 52 -5.03 7.85 15.08
CA LEU A 52 -3.85 7.02 14.79
C LEU A 52 -2.97 6.79 16.01
N ARG A 53 -2.75 7.82 16.82
CA ARG A 53 -1.96 7.69 18.05
C ARG A 53 -2.58 6.69 19.02
N GLN A 54 -3.90 6.71 19.17
CA GLN A 54 -4.60 5.79 20.04
C GLN A 54 -4.58 4.36 19.48
N GLN A 55 -4.85 4.21 18.20
CA GLN A 55 -4.83 2.92 17.52
C GLN A 55 -3.45 2.28 17.60
N TYR A 56 -2.39 3.01 17.27
CA TYR A 56 -1.02 2.46 17.29
C TYR A 56 -0.54 2.08 18.68
N ARG A 57 -1.04 2.74 19.74
CA ARG A 57 -0.75 2.31 21.12
C ARG A 57 -1.33 0.93 21.42
N VAL A 58 -2.58 0.69 21.02
CA VAL A 58 -3.24 -0.60 21.23
C VAL A 58 -2.55 -1.68 20.39
N VAL A 59 -2.30 -1.39 19.12
CA VAL A 59 -1.62 -2.33 18.22
C VAL A 59 -0.21 -2.65 18.70
N ALA A 60 0.55 -1.66 19.19
CA ALA A 60 1.89 -1.88 19.74
C ALA A 60 1.88 -2.85 20.92
N LEU A 61 0.85 -2.79 21.79
CA LEU A 61 0.69 -3.75 22.88
C LEU A 61 0.46 -5.17 22.36
N VAL A 62 -0.42 -5.32 21.35
CA VAL A 62 -0.69 -6.62 20.72
C VAL A 62 0.58 -7.17 20.06
N PHE A 63 1.31 -6.33 19.33
CA PHE A 63 2.58 -6.72 18.70
C PHE A 63 3.62 -7.14 19.72
N LEU A 64 3.71 -6.45 20.85
CA LEU A 64 4.63 -6.82 21.94
C LEU A 64 4.33 -8.24 22.48
N VAL A 65 3.05 -8.56 22.70
CA VAL A 65 2.62 -9.89 23.16
C VAL A 65 2.92 -10.96 22.13
N LEU A 66 2.57 -10.71 20.84
CA LEU A 66 2.80 -11.67 19.77
C LEU A 66 4.29 -11.85 19.47
N CYS A 67 5.10 -10.79 19.46
CA CYS A 67 6.55 -10.88 19.30
C CYS A 67 7.18 -11.69 20.45
N ALA A 68 6.76 -11.47 21.70
CA ALA A 68 7.23 -12.25 22.83
C ALA A 68 6.87 -13.75 22.69
N PHE A 69 5.66 -14.04 22.22
CA PHE A 69 5.22 -15.41 21.94
C PHE A 69 6.06 -16.06 20.81
N PHE A 70 6.28 -15.37 19.70
CA PHE A 70 7.11 -15.89 18.61
C PHE A 70 8.58 -16.03 19.01
N ALA A 71 9.12 -15.10 19.78
CA ALA A 71 10.46 -15.23 20.33
C ALA A 71 10.57 -16.44 21.29
N TRP A 72 9.58 -16.66 22.14
CA TRP A 72 9.54 -17.86 22.97
C TRP A 72 9.51 -19.15 22.14
N MET A 73 8.68 -19.19 21.08
CA MET A 73 8.64 -20.35 20.18
C MET A 73 9.98 -20.59 19.44
N ALA A 74 10.70 -19.53 19.11
CA ALA A 74 11.98 -19.62 18.42
C ALA A 74 13.13 -20.08 19.34
N TYR A 75 13.24 -19.50 20.54
CA TYR A 75 14.39 -19.74 21.42
C TYR A 75 14.13 -20.81 22.48
N GLY A 76 12.87 -21.06 22.89
CA GLY A 76 12.51 -22.10 23.83
C GLY A 76 12.39 -23.45 23.15
N PRO A 77 11.22 -23.87 22.64
CA PRO A 77 11.01 -25.16 21.99
C PRO A 77 11.69 -25.30 20.63
N ARG A 78 12.22 -24.20 20.05
CA ARG A 78 12.88 -24.15 18.73
C ARG A 78 12.00 -24.68 17.59
N LEU A 79 10.72 -24.33 17.63
CA LEU A 79 9.74 -24.75 16.63
C LEU A 79 9.78 -23.93 15.35
N GLN A 80 10.47 -22.80 15.36
CA GLN A 80 10.56 -21.89 14.20
C GLN A 80 11.89 -21.16 14.16
N ASN A 81 12.15 -20.52 12.98
CA ASN A 81 13.37 -19.76 12.73
C ASN A 81 13.48 -18.56 13.71
N PRO A 82 14.68 -18.27 14.27
CA PRO A 82 14.92 -17.14 15.16
C PRO A 82 14.55 -15.76 14.60
N TRP A 83 14.47 -15.59 13.27
CA TRP A 83 14.15 -14.33 12.61
C TRP A 83 12.63 -14.01 12.56
N VAL A 84 11.78 -15.00 12.85
CA VAL A 84 10.29 -14.88 12.68
C VAL A 84 9.69 -13.73 13.48
N TRP A 85 10.05 -13.57 14.76
CA TRP A 85 9.49 -12.51 15.60
C TRP A 85 9.88 -11.11 15.09
N PHE A 86 11.09 -10.96 14.56
CA PHE A 86 11.57 -9.69 14.03
C PHE A 86 10.96 -9.40 12.65
N ALA A 87 10.81 -10.41 11.80
CA ALA A 87 10.08 -10.29 10.55
C ALA A 87 8.63 -9.85 10.76
N PHE A 88 7.94 -10.47 11.71
CA PHE A 88 6.59 -10.08 12.11
C PHE A 88 6.52 -8.61 12.55
N LEU A 89 7.46 -8.15 13.37
CA LEU A 89 7.50 -6.78 13.85
C LEU A 89 7.70 -5.77 12.72
N THR A 90 8.64 -6.04 11.79
CA THR A 90 8.92 -5.12 10.67
C THR A 90 7.75 -5.04 9.70
N GLY A 91 7.10 -6.15 9.37
CA GLY A 91 5.91 -6.16 8.52
C GLY A 91 4.79 -5.27 9.07
N GLY A 92 4.52 -5.38 10.38
CA GLY A 92 3.55 -4.50 11.05
C GLY A 92 3.97 -3.03 11.04
N PHE A 93 5.25 -2.75 11.25
CA PHE A 93 5.80 -1.40 11.22
C PHE A 93 5.63 -0.75 9.83
N PHE A 94 6.03 -1.43 8.75
CA PHE A 94 5.92 -0.87 7.40
C PHE A 94 4.47 -0.72 6.94
N SER A 95 3.59 -1.66 7.28
CA SER A 95 2.15 -1.54 7.03
C SER A 95 1.56 -0.33 7.75
N GLY A 96 1.87 -0.15 9.04
CA GLY A 96 1.44 1.03 9.80
C GLY A 96 2.03 2.34 9.25
N LEU A 97 3.28 2.33 8.80
CA LEU A 97 3.93 3.48 8.19
C LEU A 97 3.25 3.88 6.87
N ALA A 98 2.87 2.90 6.03
CA ALA A 98 2.12 3.15 4.81
C ALA A 98 0.78 3.82 5.11
N GLY A 99 0.00 3.30 6.06
CA GLY A 99 -1.26 3.89 6.52
C GLY A 99 -1.08 5.32 7.08
N TYR A 100 -0.04 5.55 7.89
CA TYR A 100 0.29 6.87 8.44
C TYR A 100 0.60 7.90 7.35
N ILE A 101 1.47 7.56 6.39
CA ILE A 101 1.86 8.46 5.30
C ILE A 101 0.65 8.74 4.41
N GLY A 102 -0.15 7.72 4.10
CA GLY A 102 -1.38 7.86 3.31
C GLY A 102 -2.36 8.82 3.95
N MET A 103 -2.73 8.61 5.21
CA MET A 103 -3.65 9.48 5.93
C MET A 103 -3.12 10.91 6.07
N LYS A 104 -1.84 11.08 6.36
CA LYS A 104 -1.21 12.40 6.39
C LYS A 104 -1.35 13.08 5.03
N THR A 105 -1.10 12.38 3.93
CA THR A 105 -1.23 12.90 2.57
C THR A 105 -2.67 13.31 2.28
N ALA A 106 -3.65 12.46 2.56
CA ALA A 106 -5.06 12.70 2.29
C ALA A 106 -5.60 13.91 3.07
N THR A 107 -5.30 14.00 4.36
CA THR A 107 -5.74 15.13 5.20
C THR A 107 -5.10 16.47 4.83
N TYR A 108 -3.92 16.44 4.20
CA TYR A 108 -3.35 17.64 3.58
C TYR A 108 -3.90 17.93 2.19
N ALA A 109 -4.37 16.91 1.47
CA ALA A 109 -4.92 17.06 0.12
C ALA A 109 -6.37 17.58 0.13
N SER A 110 -7.20 17.20 1.10
CA SER A 110 -8.65 17.42 1.08
C SER A 110 -9.04 18.89 0.84
N ALA A 111 -8.58 19.82 1.68
CA ALA A 111 -8.87 21.25 1.51
C ALA A 111 -8.25 21.82 0.22
N ARG A 112 -7.06 21.35 -0.18
CA ARG A 112 -6.40 21.76 -1.43
C ARG A 112 -7.20 21.32 -2.65
N THR A 113 -7.71 20.10 -2.64
CA THR A 113 -8.59 19.55 -3.68
C THR A 113 -9.88 20.38 -3.80
N ALA A 114 -10.54 20.64 -2.67
CA ALA A 114 -11.75 21.45 -2.63
C ALA A 114 -11.49 22.87 -3.15
N ASN A 115 -10.39 23.50 -2.74
CA ASN A 115 -10.04 24.84 -3.21
C ASN A 115 -9.68 24.85 -4.71
N ALA A 116 -8.96 23.83 -5.20
CA ALA A 116 -8.64 23.70 -6.62
C ALA A 116 -9.89 23.46 -7.46
N ALA A 117 -10.85 22.66 -6.97
CA ALA A 117 -12.12 22.39 -7.64
C ALA A 117 -13.00 23.65 -7.80
N ARG A 118 -12.83 24.68 -6.96
CA ARG A 118 -13.48 25.99 -7.14
C ARG A 118 -13.02 26.72 -8.42
N ARG A 119 -11.81 26.45 -8.89
CA ARG A 119 -11.30 27.02 -10.15
C ARG A 119 -11.77 26.21 -11.35
N SER A 120 -11.55 24.92 -11.31
CA SER A 120 -12.04 23.97 -12.31
C SER A 120 -12.06 22.55 -11.75
N LEU A 121 -12.96 21.72 -12.28
CA LEU A 121 -13.06 20.32 -11.92
C LEU A 121 -11.75 19.56 -12.25
N ASN A 122 -11.08 19.95 -13.35
CA ASN A 122 -9.81 19.39 -13.77
C ASN A 122 -8.66 19.70 -12.79
N ASP A 123 -8.62 20.91 -12.22
CA ASP A 123 -7.62 21.27 -11.20
C ASP A 123 -7.84 20.48 -9.91
N GLY A 124 -9.11 20.33 -9.49
CA GLY A 124 -9.47 19.47 -8.36
C GLY A 124 -9.01 18.03 -8.56
N LEU A 125 -9.29 17.45 -9.76
CA LEU A 125 -8.83 16.11 -10.10
C LEU A 125 -7.30 15.97 -10.05
N LYS A 126 -6.55 16.92 -10.57
CA LYS A 126 -5.08 16.88 -10.55
C LYS A 126 -4.53 16.79 -9.13
N VAL A 127 -5.10 17.54 -8.18
CA VAL A 127 -4.68 17.53 -6.77
C VAL A 127 -5.06 16.21 -6.11
N ALA A 128 -6.31 15.78 -6.26
CA ALA A 128 -6.81 14.52 -5.71
C ALA A 128 -6.03 13.31 -6.25
N PHE A 129 -5.83 13.24 -7.56
CA PHE A 129 -5.12 12.14 -8.21
C PHE A 129 -3.64 12.06 -7.79
N ARG A 130 -2.97 13.23 -7.64
CA ARG A 130 -1.61 13.26 -7.09
C ARG A 130 -1.56 12.74 -5.66
N SER A 131 -2.55 13.06 -4.83
CA SER A 131 -2.65 12.52 -3.47
C SER A 131 -2.79 10.99 -3.47
N GLY A 132 -3.68 10.45 -4.30
CA GLY A 132 -3.83 8.99 -4.47
C GLY A 132 -2.56 8.33 -5.01
N ALA A 133 -1.89 8.96 -5.99
CA ALA A 133 -0.62 8.48 -6.52
C ALA A 133 0.49 8.43 -5.46
N VAL A 134 0.56 9.41 -4.55
CA VAL A 134 1.48 9.37 -3.40
C VAL A 134 1.23 8.12 -2.56
N MET A 135 -0.03 7.86 -2.23
CA MET A 135 -0.40 6.70 -1.42
C MET A 135 0.00 5.39 -2.10
N GLY A 136 -0.41 5.20 -3.37
CA GLY A 136 -0.07 3.99 -4.13
C GLY A 136 1.44 3.76 -4.23
N LEU A 137 2.22 4.81 -4.56
CA LEU A 137 3.68 4.72 -4.69
C LEU A 137 4.39 4.48 -3.35
N VAL A 138 3.85 5.00 -2.24
CA VAL A 138 4.37 4.70 -0.89
C VAL A 138 4.15 3.23 -0.56
N VAL A 139 2.95 2.71 -0.80
CA VAL A 139 2.63 1.29 -0.54
C VAL A 139 3.57 0.37 -1.30
N VAL A 140 3.62 0.51 -2.63
CA VAL A 140 4.45 -0.39 -3.46
C VAL A 140 5.95 -0.19 -3.23
N GLY A 141 6.37 1.05 -3.00
CA GLY A 141 7.77 1.38 -2.74
C GLY A 141 8.27 0.84 -1.41
N LEU A 142 7.50 1.00 -0.32
CA LEU A 142 7.83 0.43 0.98
C LEU A 142 7.82 -1.10 0.95
N ALA A 143 6.84 -1.70 0.25
CA ALA A 143 6.72 -3.14 0.14
C ALA A 143 7.91 -3.77 -0.57
N LEU A 144 8.27 -3.27 -1.76
CA LEU A 144 9.43 -3.79 -2.51
C LEU A 144 10.75 -3.51 -1.77
N LEU A 145 10.85 -2.39 -1.05
CA LEU A 145 12.03 -2.09 -0.24
C LEU A 145 12.17 -3.09 0.91
N ASP A 146 11.09 -3.35 1.64
CA ASP A 146 11.08 -4.28 2.77
C ASP A 146 11.39 -5.72 2.31
N ILE A 147 10.74 -6.19 1.24
CA ILE A 147 11.04 -7.49 0.61
C ILE A 147 12.52 -7.58 0.23
N SER A 148 13.09 -6.54 -0.39
CA SER A 148 14.48 -6.52 -0.79
C SER A 148 15.43 -6.55 0.40
N LEU A 149 15.15 -5.78 1.46
CA LEU A 149 15.94 -5.73 2.67
C LEU A 149 15.93 -7.08 3.40
N TRP A 150 14.75 -7.71 3.52
CA TRP A 150 14.62 -9.03 4.13
C TRP A 150 15.35 -10.11 3.35
N TRP A 151 15.24 -10.07 2.02
CA TRP A 151 16.00 -11.01 1.17
C TRP A 151 17.51 -10.89 1.41
N LEU A 152 18.05 -9.67 1.37
CA LEU A 152 19.48 -9.42 1.58
C LEU A 152 19.94 -9.83 2.99
N LEU A 153 19.12 -9.50 4.02
CA LEU A 153 19.43 -9.83 5.39
C LEU A 153 19.45 -11.34 5.61
N LEU A 154 18.45 -12.06 5.12
CA LEU A 154 18.38 -13.51 5.28
C LEU A 154 19.40 -14.24 4.41
N ASP A 155 19.70 -13.75 3.20
CA ASP A 155 20.77 -14.33 2.37
C ASP A 155 22.14 -14.21 3.03
N TYR A 156 22.37 -13.16 3.82
CA TYR A 156 23.61 -12.97 4.57
C TYR A 156 23.69 -13.83 5.85
N PHE A 157 22.61 -13.90 6.62
CA PHE A 157 22.62 -14.52 7.96
C PHE A 157 22.16 -15.98 8.02
N VAL A 158 21.43 -16.46 7.00
CA VAL A 158 20.96 -17.86 6.98
C VAL A 158 22.04 -18.74 6.36
N GLU A 159 22.55 -19.66 7.15
CA GLU A 159 23.50 -20.69 6.71
C GLU A 159 22.76 -22.02 6.63
N GLU A 160 22.66 -22.61 5.43
CA GLU A 160 22.06 -23.90 5.17
C GLU A 160 22.96 -24.74 4.31
N ALA A 161 22.81 -26.09 4.38
CA ALA A 161 23.69 -27.04 3.69
C ALA A 161 23.60 -26.91 2.17
N THR A 162 22.46 -26.55 1.64
CA THR A 162 22.24 -26.38 0.20
C THR A 162 21.54 -25.04 -0.12
N ALA A 163 21.80 -24.52 -1.33
CA ALA A 163 21.14 -23.31 -1.83
C ALA A 163 19.61 -23.44 -1.87
N THR A 164 19.12 -24.63 -2.18
CA THR A 164 17.69 -24.96 -2.21
C THR A 164 17.03 -24.86 -0.85
N GLU A 165 17.64 -25.41 0.19
CA GLU A 165 17.14 -25.32 1.57
C GLU A 165 17.16 -23.88 2.07
N LYS A 166 18.26 -23.17 1.79
CA LYS A 166 18.39 -21.75 2.11
C LYS A 166 17.25 -20.92 1.48
N ALA A 167 16.93 -21.14 0.21
CA ALA A 167 15.83 -20.45 -0.48
C ALA A 167 14.46 -20.72 0.17
N ILE A 168 14.22 -21.94 0.62
CA ILE A 168 12.98 -22.32 1.34
C ILE A 168 12.91 -21.62 2.70
N VAL A 169 14.00 -21.64 3.48
CA VAL A 169 14.06 -20.96 4.79
C VAL A 169 13.86 -19.46 4.64
N ILE A 170 14.49 -18.83 3.65
CA ILE A 170 14.33 -17.41 3.38
C ILE A 170 12.85 -17.09 3.06
N THR A 171 12.27 -17.76 2.08
CA THR A 171 10.91 -17.47 1.64
C THR A 171 9.86 -17.75 2.72
N THR A 172 10.01 -18.81 3.50
CA THR A 172 9.09 -19.12 4.63
C THR A 172 9.24 -18.11 5.77
N THR A 173 10.46 -17.65 6.07
CA THR A 173 10.67 -16.58 7.06
C THR A 173 10.06 -15.27 6.58
N MET A 174 10.21 -14.94 5.30
CA MET A 174 9.61 -13.73 4.72
C MET A 174 8.08 -13.77 4.74
N LEU A 175 7.42 -14.91 4.66
CA LEU A 175 5.98 -15.00 4.86
C LEU A 175 5.51 -14.49 6.22
N THR A 176 6.36 -14.58 7.25
CA THR A 176 5.99 -14.11 8.59
C THR A 176 6.00 -12.59 8.71
N PHE A 177 6.79 -11.89 7.91
CA PHE A 177 6.63 -10.44 7.83
C PHE A 177 5.28 -10.07 7.18
N GLY A 178 4.80 -10.84 6.19
CA GLY A 178 3.45 -10.72 5.66
C GLY A 178 2.37 -10.89 6.75
N MET A 179 2.55 -11.83 7.69
CA MET A 179 1.66 -11.98 8.86
C MET A 179 1.64 -10.73 9.75
N GLY A 180 2.80 -10.10 9.97
CA GLY A 180 2.89 -8.85 10.72
C GLY A 180 2.13 -7.71 10.03
N ALA A 181 2.32 -7.58 8.72
CA ALA A 181 1.57 -6.63 7.89
C ALA A 181 0.07 -6.88 7.95
N SER A 182 -0.37 -8.16 7.83
CA SER A 182 -1.77 -8.56 7.92
C SER A 182 -2.40 -8.24 9.28
N THR A 183 -1.67 -8.51 10.37
CA THR A 183 -2.13 -8.16 11.72
C THR A 183 -2.35 -6.66 11.86
N GLN A 184 -1.40 -5.84 11.42
CA GLN A 184 -1.53 -4.36 11.43
C GLN A 184 -2.71 -3.90 10.56
N ALA A 185 -2.85 -4.45 9.35
CA ALA A 185 -3.91 -4.12 8.42
C ALA A 185 -5.29 -4.47 8.98
N LEU A 186 -5.43 -5.62 9.62
CA LEU A 186 -6.67 -6.04 10.28
C LEU A 186 -7.12 -5.01 11.33
N PHE A 187 -6.22 -4.62 12.24
CA PHE A 187 -6.54 -3.61 13.25
C PHE A 187 -6.84 -2.24 12.63
N ALA A 188 -6.09 -1.83 11.61
CA ALA A 188 -6.31 -0.57 10.93
C ALA A 188 -7.67 -0.53 10.22
N ARG A 189 -8.02 -1.59 9.51
CA ARG A 189 -9.25 -1.69 8.72
C ARG A 189 -10.49 -1.84 9.60
N VAL A 190 -10.46 -2.76 10.56
CA VAL A 190 -11.60 -2.98 11.47
C VAL A 190 -11.80 -1.78 12.39
N GLY A 191 -10.74 -1.29 13.02
CA GLY A 191 -10.82 -0.11 13.91
C GLY A 191 -11.22 1.15 13.15
N GLY A 192 -10.68 1.37 11.94
CA GLY A 192 -11.05 2.46 11.05
C GLY A 192 -12.52 2.40 10.66
N GLY A 193 -12.99 1.24 10.19
CA GLY A 193 -14.38 1.04 9.77
C GLY A 193 -15.39 1.25 10.91
N ILE A 194 -15.07 0.78 12.12
CA ILE A 194 -15.92 1.02 13.32
C ILE A 194 -16.00 2.52 13.61
N PHE A 195 -14.86 3.22 13.58
CA PHE A 195 -14.82 4.66 13.84
C PHE A 195 -15.60 5.45 12.78
N THR A 196 -15.40 5.13 11.48
CA THR A 196 -16.10 5.76 10.37
C THR A 196 -17.63 5.62 10.53
N LYS A 197 -18.10 4.39 10.77
CA LYS A 197 -19.53 4.17 10.94
C LYS A 197 -20.11 4.81 12.20
N ALA A 198 -19.37 4.85 13.28
CA ALA A 198 -19.82 5.53 14.49
C ALA A 198 -19.89 7.06 14.29
N ALA A 199 -18.95 7.64 13.56
CA ALA A 199 -18.94 9.06 13.26
C ALA A 199 -20.07 9.45 12.29
N ASP A 200 -20.25 8.70 11.19
CA ASP A 200 -21.30 8.87 10.18
C ASP A 200 -22.70 8.81 10.83
N VAL A 201 -23.02 7.71 11.52
CA VAL A 201 -24.31 7.56 12.21
C VAL A 201 -24.51 8.61 13.30
N GLY A 202 -23.46 8.96 14.04
CA GLY A 202 -23.52 10.01 15.07
C GLY A 202 -23.78 11.39 14.47
N ALA A 203 -23.13 11.73 13.35
CA ALA A 203 -23.36 12.98 12.63
C ALA A 203 -24.78 13.09 12.07
N ASP A 204 -25.30 11.99 11.53
CA ASP A 204 -26.66 11.91 11.03
C ASP A 204 -27.72 12.06 12.14
N LEU A 205 -27.54 11.40 13.29
CA LEU A 205 -28.46 11.53 14.41
C LEU A 205 -28.52 12.97 14.94
N VAL A 206 -27.37 13.60 15.16
CA VAL A 206 -27.31 14.98 15.65
C VAL A 206 -27.86 15.96 14.61
N GLY A 207 -27.48 15.81 13.34
CA GLY A 207 -27.92 16.72 12.27
C GLY A 207 -29.36 16.50 11.86
N LYS A 208 -29.68 15.34 11.32
CA LYS A 208 -30.98 15.08 10.70
C LYS A 208 -32.09 14.91 11.73
N VAL A 209 -31.82 14.18 12.84
CA VAL A 209 -32.87 13.83 13.82
C VAL A 209 -33.04 14.90 14.89
N GLU A 210 -31.94 15.31 15.54
CA GLU A 210 -32.03 16.28 16.65
C GLU A 210 -32.17 17.73 16.17
N ALA A 211 -31.34 18.16 15.21
CA ALA A 211 -31.30 19.55 14.75
C ALA A 211 -32.17 19.82 13.52
N GLY A 212 -32.65 18.79 12.81
CA GLY A 212 -33.48 18.95 11.60
C GLY A 212 -32.78 19.68 10.45
N ILE A 213 -31.47 19.56 10.35
CA ILE A 213 -30.64 20.19 9.31
C ILE A 213 -30.20 19.16 8.28
N PRO A 214 -29.83 19.56 7.04
CA PRO A 214 -29.32 18.67 6.01
C PRO A 214 -28.05 17.96 6.42
N GLU A 215 -27.75 16.86 5.73
CA GLU A 215 -26.48 16.16 5.81
C GLU A 215 -25.33 17.13 5.47
N ASP A 216 -24.19 16.97 6.11
CA ASP A 216 -23.00 17.81 5.92
C ASP A 216 -23.20 19.32 6.18
N ASP A 217 -24.28 19.71 6.88
CA ASP A 217 -24.52 21.10 7.19
C ASP A 217 -23.37 21.66 8.06
N PRO A 218 -22.80 22.84 7.71
CA PRO A 218 -21.69 23.44 8.44
C PRO A 218 -22.03 23.82 9.90
N ARG A 219 -23.29 23.81 10.28
CA ARG A 219 -23.76 24.02 11.66
C ARG A 219 -23.62 22.75 12.52
N ASN A 220 -23.53 21.57 11.89
CA ASN A 220 -23.34 20.32 12.59
C ASN A 220 -21.86 20.09 12.93
N PRO A 221 -21.44 20.19 14.21
CA PRO A 221 -20.03 19.98 14.58
C PRO A 221 -19.56 18.52 14.37
N ALA A 222 -20.48 17.58 14.29
CA ALA A 222 -20.17 16.17 14.08
C ALA A 222 -19.68 15.86 12.64
N THR A 223 -19.95 16.74 11.65
CA THR A 223 -19.45 16.64 10.28
C THR A 223 -17.91 16.58 10.23
N ILE A 224 -17.21 17.22 11.18
CA ILE A 224 -15.75 17.11 11.26
C ILE A 224 -15.34 15.70 11.69
N ALA A 225 -16.04 15.08 12.63
CA ALA A 225 -15.75 13.72 13.08
C ALA A 225 -16.02 12.70 11.96
N ASP A 226 -17.07 12.90 11.20
CA ASP A 226 -17.42 12.11 10.04
C ASP A 226 -16.31 12.18 8.96
N ASN A 227 -15.90 13.38 8.59
CA ASN A 227 -14.78 13.59 7.66
C ASN A 227 -13.45 12.98 8.18
N VAL A 228 -13.22 12.97 9.49
CA VAL A 228 -12.08 12.23 10.09
C VAL A 228 -12.26 10.73 9.89
N GLY A 229 -13.49 10.22 10.05
CA GLY A 229 -13.85 8.82 9.84
C GLY A 229 -13.46 8.33 8.45
N ASP A 230 -13.87 9.04 7.40
CA ASP A 230 -13.53 8.72 6.01
C ASP A 230 -12.01 8.62 5.81
N ASN A 231 -11.26 9.60 6.31
CA ASN A 231 -9.79 9.55 6.21
C ASN A 231 -9.16 8.38 6.99
N VAL A 232 -9.76 7.97 8.10
CA VAL A 232 -9.29 6.86 8.92
C VAL A 232 -9.61 5.52 8.27
N GLY A 233 -10.87 5.31 7.86
CA GLY A 233 -11.34 4.07 7.25
C GLY A 233 -10.76 3.85 5.87
N ASP A 234 -10.98 4.81 4.98
CA ASP A 234 -10.71 4.65 3.55
C ASP A 234 -9.25 4.91 3.17
N VAL A 235 -8.49 5.66 3.96
CA VAL A 235 -7.10 5.95 3.64
C VAL A 235 -6.13 5.21 4.56
N ALA A 236 -6.21 5.38 5.88
CA ALA A 236 -5.26 4.73 6.77
C ALA A 236 -5.49 3.21 6.83
N GLY A 237 -6.76 2.77 6.95
CA GLY A 237 -7.15 1.36 6.98
C GLY A 237 -6.82 0.66 5.66
N MET A 238 -7.29 1.24 4.55
CA MET A 238 -7.05 0.67 3.22
C MET A 238 -5.59 0.71 2.81
N GLY A 239 -4.83 1.72 3.23
CA GLY A 239 -3.40 1.80 2.94
C GLY A 239 -2.56 0.71 3.58
N ALA A 240 -2.87 0.36 4.83
CA ALA A 240 -2.25 -0.77 5.51
C ALA A 240 -2.63 -2.10 4.86
N ASP A 241 -3.90 -2.25 4.45
CA ASP A 241 -4.46 -3.43 3.76
C ASP A 241 -3.84 -3.63 2.36
N LEU A 242 -3.69 -2.55 1.58
CA LEU A 242 -3.02 -2.61 0.28
C LEU A 242 -1.55 -3.02 0.40
N TYR A 243 -0.86 -2.52 1.42
CA TYR A 243 0.52 -2.94 1.69
C TYR A 243 0.59 -4.43 1.99
N GLU A 244 -0.27 -4.94 2.88
CA GLU A 244 -0.35 -6.36 3.23
C GLU A 244 -0.66 -7.22 2.01
N SER A 245 -1.69 -6.89 1.25
CA SER A 245 -2.12 -7.66 0.08
C SER A 245 -1.05 -7.69 -1.02
N TYR A 246 -0.35 -6.57 -1.23
CA TYR A 246 0.73 -6.48 -2.20
C TYR A 246 1.94 -7.33 -1.79
N CYS A 247 2.42 -7.19 -0.54
CA CYS A 247 3.51 -8.01 -0.01
C CYS A 247 3.13 -9.48 0.02
N GLY A 248 1.95 -9.80 0.55
CA GLY A 248 1.47 -11.16 0.70
C GLY A 248 1.40 -11.92 -0.63
N SER A 249 0.91 -11.26 -1.69
CA SER A 249 0.84 -11.85 -3.03
C SER A 249 2.23 -12.16 -3.59
N ILE A 250 3.19 -11.23 -3.47
CA ILE A 250 4.58 -11.43 -3.92
C ILE A 250 5.22 -12.59 -3.15
N LEU A 251 5.11 -12.57 -1.82
CA LEU A 251 5.76 -13.56 -0.96
C LEU A 251 5.14 -14.95 -1.10
N ALA A 252 3.81 -15.05 -1.19
CA ALA A 252 3.14 -16.31 -1.43
C ALA A 252 3.58 -16.94 -2.77
N THR A 253 3.65 -16.13 -3.83
CA THR A 253 4.12 -16.60 -5.14
C THR A 253 5.59 -17.00 -5.09
N ALA A 254 6.45 -16.24 -4.41
CA ALA A 254 7.87 -16.57 -4.22
C ALA A 254 8.04 -17.89 -3.45
N ALA A 255 7.28 -18.10 -2.37
CA ALA A 255 7.34 -19.34 -1.59
C ALA A 255 6.83 -20.56 -2.38
N LEU A 256 5.76 -20.39 -3.19
CA LEU A 256 5.30 -21.43 -4.10
C LEU A 256 6.36 -21.74 -5.17
N GLY A 257 7.02 -20.73 -5.73
CA GLY A 257 8.13 -20.90 -6.66
C GLY A 257 9.30 -21.69 -6.03
N ALA A 258 9.67 -21.33 -4.80
CA ALA A 258 10.72 -22.05 -4.05
C ALA A 258 10.38 -23.54 -3.83
N ALA A 259 9.11 -23.84 -3.56
CA ALA A 259 8.65 -25.21 -3.34
C ALA A 259 8.53 -26.01 -4.65
N ALA A 260 7.97 -25.38 -5.71
CA ALA A 260 7.70 -26.05 -6.99
C ALA A 260 8.99 -26.45 -7.72
N PHE A 261 10.05 -25.64 -7.65
CA PHE A 261 11.31 -25.84 -8.34
C PHE A 261 12.44 -26.38 -7.43
N ARG A 262 12.08 -27.07 -6.35
CA ARG A 262 13.05 -27.59 -5.36
C ARG A 262 14.13 -28.49 -5.97
N ALA A 263 13.84 -29.19 -7.05
CA ALA A 263 14.78 -30.09 -7.73
C ALA A 263 15.77 -29.37 -8.67
N GLU A 264 15.52 -28.10 -8.99
CA GLU A 264 16.28 -27.32 -9.98
C GLU A 264 16.70 -25.97 -9.36
N PRO A 265 17.88 -25.86 -8.74
CA PRO A 265 18.28 -24.67 -7.96
C PRO A 265 18.24 -23.35 -8.74
N ASP A 266 18.64 -23.36 -10.03
CA ASP A 266 18.63 -22.15 -10.86
C ASP A 266 17.19 -21.72 -11.21
N ALA A 267 16.33 -22.67 -11.58
CA ALA A 267 14.92 -22.41 -11.84
C ALA A 267 14.18 -21.98 -10.55
N GLN A 268 14.56 -22.54 -9.41
CA GLN A 268 14.01 -22.18 -8.10
C GLN A 268 14.25 -20.69 -7.79
N PHE A 269 15.49 -20.24 -7.93
CA PHE A 269 15.83 -18.83 -7.69
C PHE A 269 15.10 -17.91 -8.66
N ASN A 270 15.05 -18.26 -9.94
CA ASN A 270 14.35 -17.51 -10.97
C ASN A 270 12.85 -17.44 -10.69
N ALA A 271 12.24 -18.52 -10.20
CA ALA A 271 10.82 -18.55 -9.83
C ALA A 271 10.50 -17.66 -8.61
N ILE A 272 11.41 -17.58 -7.64
CA ILE A 272 11.31 -16.68 -6.49
C ILE A 272 11.42 -15.21 -6.94
N LEU A 273 12.33 -14.92 -7.85
CA LEU A 273 12.60 -13.56 -8.32
C LEU A 273 11.52 -13.03 -9.27
N ALA A 274 10.84 -13.91 -10.00
CA ALA A 274 9.83 -13.52 -10.99
C ALA A 274 8.74 -12.58 -10.46
N PRO A 275 8.02 -12.85 -9.36
CA PRO A 275 7.00 -11.96 -8.85
C PRO A 275 7.57 -10.61 -8.39
N MET A 276 8.79 -10.58 -7.84
CA MET A 276 9.46 -9.36 -7.43
C MET A 276 9.81 -8.47 -8.63
N LEU A 277 10.30 -9.05 -9.72
CA LEU A 277 10.61 -8.31 -10.96
C LEU A 277 9.36 -7.81 -11.65
N ILE A 278 8.31 -8.64 -11.76
CA ILE A 278 7.03 -8.20 -12.35
C ILE A 278 6.47 -7.02 -11.55
N ALA A 279 6.53 -7.08 -10.24
CA ALA A 279 6.11 -5.99 -9.37
C ALA A 279 6.98 -4.72 -9.55
N ALA A 280 8.30 -4.87 -9.67
CA ALA A 280 9.24 -3.77 -9.90
C ALA A 280 9.00 -3.08 -11.25
N PHE A 281 8.83 -3.83 -12.34
CA PHE A 281 8.41 -3.27 -13.64
C PHE A 281 7.03 -2.63 -13.56
N GLY A 282 6.11 -3.25 -12.80
CA GLY A 282 4.78 -2.69 -12.53
C GLY A 282 4.84 -1.27 -11.96
N VAL A 283 5.80 -0.97 -11.07
CA VAL A 283 6.02 0.40 -10.55
C VAL A 283 6.32 1.39 -11.67
N ILE A 284 7.27 1.07 -12.54
CA ILE A 284 7.68 1.97 -13.63
C ILE A 284 6.52 2.18 -14.62
N LEU A 285 5.81 1.11 -14.97
CA LEU A 285 4.69 1.17 -15.90
C LEU A 285 3.48 1.88 -15.31
N SER A 286 3.24 1.75 -14.00
CA SER A 286 2.23 2.53 -13.28
C SER A 286 2.57 4.01 -13.25
N LEU A 287 3.84 4.39 -13.09
CA LEU A 287 4.28 5.79 -13.22
C LEU A 287 3.97 6.34 -14.61
N LEU A 288 4.19 5.59 -15.68
CA LEU A 288 3.79 5.99 -17.04
C LEU A 288 2.28 6.17 -17.11
N GLY A 289 1.49 5.24 -16.54
CA GLY A 289 0.03 5.35 -16.45
C GLY A 289 -0.43 6.63 -15.76
N ILE A 290 0.21 6.99 -14.64
CA ILE A 290 -0.08 8.23 -13.90
C ILE A 290 0.11 9.48 -14.79
N PHE A 291 1.16 9.53 -15.60
CA PHE A 291 1.42 10.66 -16.50
C PHE A 291 0.46 10.72 -17.70
N LEU A 292 -0.18 9.61 -18.05
CA LEU A 292 -1.20 9.54 -19.09
C LEU A 292 -2.57 10.09 -18.66
N VAL A 293 -2.84 10.16 -17.36
CA VAL A 293 -4.08 10.73 -16.82
C VAL A 293 -4.09 12.24 -17.00
N LYS A 294 -4.60 12.69 -18.13
CA LYS A 294 -4.76 14.10 -18.50
C LYS A 294 -6.13 14.35 -19.08
N THR A 295 -6.74 15.47 -18.70
CA THR A 295 -8.03 15.92 -19.24
C THR A 295 -7.93 17.36 -19.72
N LYS A 296 -8.88 17.77 -20.56
CA LYS A 296 -8.99 19.15 -21.05
C LYS A 296 -9.74 20.00 -20.03
N GLU A 297 -9.56 21.31 -20.07
CA GLU A 297 -10.39 22.25 -19.31
C GLU A 297 -11.85 22.15 -19.76
N GLY A 298 -12.78 22.22 -18.81
CA GLY A 298 -14.21 22.05 -19.06
C GLY A 298 -14.67 20.59 -19.28
N ALA A 299 -13.80 19.60 -19.00
CA ALA A 299 -14.15 18.19 -19.10
C ALA A 299 -15.31 17.83 -18.16
N SER A 300 -16.25 17.03 -18.64
CA SER A 300 -17.32 16.46 -17.83
C SER A 300 -16.79 15.39 -16.88
N GLN A 301 -17.55 15.08 -15.82
CA GLN A 301 -17.20 13.99 -14.88
C GLN A 301 -16.93 12.67 -15.58
N GLN A 302 -17.72 12.29 -16.59
CA GLN A 302 -17.50 11.08 -17.38
C GLN A 302 -16.16 11.10 -18.15
N GLN A 303 -15.75 12.28 -18.65
CA GLN A 303 -14.45 12.40 -19.32
C GLN A 303 -13.27 12.28 -18.34
N LEU A 304 -13.44 12.74 -17.09
CA LEU A 304 -12.46 12.57 -16.04
C LEU A 304 -12.29 11.09 -15.68
N LEU A 305 -13.39 10.36 -15.48
CA LEU A 305 -13.36 8.92 -15.21
C LEU A 305 -12.69 8.15 -16.37
N ARG A 306 -13.06 8.42 -17.61
CA ARG A 306 -12.40 7.81 -18.78
C ARG A 306 -10.90 8.10 -18.89
N ALA A 307 -10.44 9.23 -18.36
CA ALA A 307 -9.00 9.54 -18.33
C ALA A 307 -8.27 8.68 -17.30
N LEU A 308 -8.90 8.40 -16.14
CA LEU A 308 -8.40 7.45 -15.16
C LEU A 308 -8.35 6.03 -15.73
N ASP A 309 -9.44 5.57 -16.35
CA ASP A 309 -9.54 4.24 -16.99
C ASP A 309 -8.46 4.04 -18.06
N ARG A 310 -8.16 5.06 -18.86
CA ARG A 310 -7.05 4.99 -19.84
C ARG A 310 -5.71 4.76 -19.17
N GLY A 311 -5.42 5.47 -18.08
CA GLY A 311 -4.18 5.27 -17.33
C GLY A 311 -4.05 3.84 -16.81
N ILE A 312 -5.13 3.30 -16.23
CA ILE A 312 -5.20 1.94 -15.70
C ILE A 312 -5.05 0.92 -16.84
N ASN A 313 -5.85 1.01 -17.91
CA ASN A 313 -5.84 0.04 -18.98
C ASN A 313 -4.50 0.00 -19.74
N VAL A 314 -3.90 1.17 -20.00
CA VAL A 314 -2.59 1.22 -20.68
C VAL A 314 -1.50 0.64 -19.80
N SER A 315 -1.45 1.00 -18.51
CA SER A 315 -0.45 0.42 -17.59
C SER A 315 -0.64 -1.08 -17.44
N SER A 316 -1.86 -1.58 -17.35
CA SER A 316 -2.17 -3.01 -17.23
C SER A 316 -1.72 -3.78 -18.49
N LEU A 317 -1.98 -3.24 -19.69
CA LEU A 317 -1.53 -3.85 -20.94
C LEU A 317 0.01 -3.90 -21.02
N LEU A 318 0.69 -2.83 -20.60
CA LEU A 318 2.15 -2.78 -20.55
C LEU A 318 2.71 -3.78 -19.54
N ILE A 319 2.05 -3.97 -18.38
CA ILE A 319 2.43 -4.96 -17.38
C ILE A 319 2.34 -6.38 -17.94
N VAL A 320 1.31 -6.69 -18.72
CA VAL A 320 1.23 -7.98 -19.43
C VAL A 320 2.44 -8.16 -20.35
N GLY A 321 2.79 -7.17 -21.17
CA GLY A 321 3.98 -7.22 -22.00
C GLY A 321 5.28 -7.40 -21.21
N ALA A 322 5.43 -6.66 -20.10
CA ALA A 322 6.58 -6.77 -19.21
C ALA A 322 6.66 -8.15 -18.53
N SER A 323 5.53 -8.76 -18.18
CA SER A 323 5.52 -10.11 -17.60
C SER A 323 6.05 -11.16 -18.58
N PHE A 324 5.71 -11.08 -19.85
CA PHE A 324 6.30 -11.95 -20.90
C PHE A 324 7.82 -11.76 -21.01
N LEU A 325 8.28 -10.51 -20.97
CA LEU A 325 9.70 -10.20 -21.03
C LEU A 325 10.44 -10.78 -19.80
N VAL A 326 9.92 -10.57 -18.60
CA VAL A 326 10.51 -11.07 -17.35
C VAL A 326 10.58 -12.60 -17.36
N ILE A 327 9.50 -13.27 -17.70
CA ILE A 327 9.42 -14.73 -17.76
C ILE A 327 10.39 -15.30 -18.82
N HIS A 328 10.53 -14.64 -19.97
CA HIS A 328 11.49 -15.00 -20.99
C HIS A 328 12.94 -14.87 -20.48
N LEU A 329 13.28 -13.74 -19.85
CA LEU A 329 14.63 -13.49 -19.30
C LEU A 329 15.02 -14.49 -18.20
N LEU A 330 14.03 -14.93 -17.41
CA LEU A 330 14.25 -15.92 -16.34
C LEU A 330 14.18 -17.37 -16.81
N GLY A 331 13.87 -17.62 -18.09
CA GLY A 331 13.78 -18.98 -18.65
C GLY A 331 12.63 -19.82 -18.06
N LEU A 332 11.56 -19.16 -17.57
CA LEU A 332 10.42 -19.83 -16.95
C LEU A 332 9.29 -20.09 -17.99
N SER A 333 8.35 -20.95 -17.62
CA SER A 333 7.22 -21.29 -18.50
C SER A 333 6.28 -20.10 -18.73
N TYR A 334 5.92 -19.82 -19.98
CA TYR A 334 4.97 -18.78 -20.37
C TYR A 334 3.55 -18.96 -19.82
N TRP A 335 3.18 -20.13 -19.34
CA TRP A 335 1.91 -20.36 -18.65
C TRP A 335 1.75 -19.48 -17.40
N ILE A 336 2.86 -19.05 -16.80
CA ILE A 336 2.85 -18.09 -15.67
C ILE A 336 2.27 -16.74 -16.11
N CYS A 337 2.52 -16.30 -17.34
CA CYS A 337 1.91 -15.09 -17.89
C CYS A 337 0.39 -15.21 -17.97
N GLY A 338 -0.13 -16.41 -18.21
CA GLY A 338 -1.58 -16.66 -18.17
C GLY A 338 -2.20 -16.33 -16.82
N SER A 339 -1.53 -16.66 -15.72
CA SER A 339 -2.00 -16.31 -14.37
C SER A 339 -2.00 -14.80 -14.14
N VAL A 340 -0.98 -14.08 -14.64
CA VAL A 340 -0.93 -12.61 -14.57
C VAL A 340 -2.09 -11.98 -15.36
N ILE A 341 -2.37 -12.47 -16.55
CA ILE A 341 -3.46 -11.97 -17.41
C ILE A 341 -4.82 -12.19 -16.72
N VAL A 342 -5.06 -13.39 -16.19
CA VAL A 342 -6.30 -13.71 -15.47
C VAL A 342 -6.46 -12.81 -14.24
N GLY A 343 -5.40 -12.63 -13.45
CA GLY A 343 -5.41 -11.76 -12.28
C GLY A 343 -5.73 -10.30 -12.63
N LEU A 344 -5.12 -9.76 -13.69
CA LEU A 344 -5.42 -8.40 -14.17
C LEU A 344 -6.84 -8.28 -14.72
N ALA A 345 -7.31 -9.26 -15.49
CA ALA A 345 -8.66 -9.25 -16.03
C ALA A 345 -9.73 -9.27 -14.93
N THR A 346 -9.56 -10.11 -13.90
CA THR A 346 -10.49 -10.16 -12.74
C THR A 346 -10.45 -8.91 -11.88
N GLY A 347 -9.33 -8.16 -11.86
CA GLY A 347 -9.22 -6.90 -11.14
C GLY A 347 -9.79 -5.68 -11.89
N ILE A 348 -10.00 -5.78 -13.22
CA ILE A 348 -10.56 -4.70 -14.07
C ILE A 348 -12.09 -4.84 -14.22
N ILE A 349 -12.61 -6.07 -14.20
CA ILE A 349 -14.05 -6.37 -14.26
C ILE A 349 -14.71 -6.09 -12.93
#